data_c15d7e2151b67a2a95cb364915e8998c
#
_entry.id   c15d7e2151b67a2a95cb364915e8998c
#
_cell.length_a   1.000
_cell.length_b   1.000
_cell.length_c   1.000
_cell.angle_alpha   90.00
_cell.angle_beta   90.00
_cell.angle_gamma   90.00
#
_symmetry.space_group_name_H-M   'P 1'
#
loop_
_entity.id
_entity.type
_entity.pdbx_description
1 polymer ?
#
loop_
_entity_poly.entity_id
_entity_poly.type
_entity_poly.pdbx_seq_one_letter_code
_entity_poly.pdbx_strand_id
1 'polypeptide(L)'
;ALGSFATIYLEDKNDLEDVMMEIKKIKDIEVVLNKEEGCSQYNLPKDRMGDIICMSSEFMTIGSSKDKHNLSGLNEPLRSHGGLHEREVPFIVNKKMPQIDSNKQLYNYDAFYYAISGTNS
;
A
#
# COMPACT_ATOMS: atom_id res chain seq x y z
N ALA A 1 -13.90 0.64 5.04
CA ALA A 1 -12.90 0.02 4.15
C ALA A 1 -11.96 -0.83 4.99
N LEU A 2 -11.46 -1.89 4.41
CA LEU A 2 -10.40 -2.74 4.96
C LEU A 2 -9.20 -2.66 4.01
N GLY A 3 -8.01 -2.48 4.53
CA GLY A 3 -6.78 -2.44 3.75
C GLY A 3 -5.57 -2.57 4.65
N SER A 4 -4.41 -2.87 4.07
CA SER A 4 -3.16 -2.94 4.82
C SER A 4 -2.42 -1.60 4.88
N PHE A 5 -2.99 -0.55 4.31
CA PHE A 5 -2.45 0.81 4.27
C PHE A 5 -3.41 1.80 4.90
N ALA A 6 -2.90 2.72 5.70
CA ALA A 6 -3.64 3.87 6.17
C ALA A 6 -2.76 5.13 6.17
N THR A 7 -3.39 6.28 5.96
CA THR A 7 -2.78 7.58 6.16
C THR A 7 -3.58 8.38 7.17
N ILE A 8 -2.91 9.07 8.07
CA ILE A 8 -3.49 9.78 9.21
C ILE A 8 -3.21 11.27 9.04
N TYR A 9 -4.25 12.07 9.19
CA TYR A 9 -4.18 13.52 9.20
C TYR A 9 -4.29 14.01 10.64
N LEU A 10 -3.35 14.81 11.09
CA LEU A 10 -3.31 15.38 12.43
C LEU A 10 -3.97 16.75 12.44
N GLU A 11 -4.76 17.03 13.47
CA GLU A 11 -5.29 18.37 13.73
C GLU A 11 -4.17 19.31 14.20
N ASP A 12 -3.33 18.85 15.13
CA ASP A 12 -2.09 19.55 15.53
C ASP A 12 -0.87 18.75 15.06
N LYS A 13 -0.03 19.38 14.27
CA LYS A 13 1.20 18.75 13.76
C LYS A 13 2.30 18.63 14.80
N ASN A 14 2.19 19.32 15.93
CA ASN A 14 3.10 19.14 17.05
C ASN A 14 2.95 17.75 17.70
N ASP A 15 1.80 17.09 17.52
CA ASP A 15 1.54 15.76 18.05
C ASP A 15 2.17 14.63 17.22
N LEU A 16 2.85 14.95 16.12
CA LEU A 16 3.34 13.97 15.14
C LEU A 16 4.15 12.85 15.79
N GLU A 17 5.16 13.20 16.57
CA GLU A 17 6.07 12.23 17.18
C GLU A 17 5.35 11.36 18.23
N ASP A 18 4.51 11.98 19.05
CA ASP A 18 3.77 11.26 20.10
C ASP A 18 2.77 10.28 19.49
N VAL A 19 2.03 10.69 18.47
CA VAL A 19 1.09 9.81 17.76
C VAL A 19 1.83 8.69 17.05
N MET A 20 2.95 8.97 16.39
CA MET A 20 3.77 7.92 15.75
C MET A 20 4.28 6.92 16.79
N MET A 21 4.71 7.36 17.97
CA MET A 21 5.15 6.47 19.05
C MET A 21 4.01 5.57 19.54
N GLU A 22 2.80 6.10 19.68
CA GLU A 22 1.64 5.29 20.08
C GLU A 22 1.26 4.26 19.01
N ILE A 23 1.28 4.63 17.74
CA ILE A 23 0.98 3.70 16.64
C ILE A 23 2.02 2.58 16.57
N LYS A 24 3.31 2.88 16.79
CA LYS A 24 4.38 1.87 16.82
C LYS A 24 4.23 0.80 17.93
N LYS A 25 3.44 1.08 18.96
CA LYS A 25 3.12 0.10 20.02
C LYS A 25 2.00 -0.85 19.62
N ILE A 26 1.24 -0.54 18.58
CA ILE A 26 0.13 -1.38 18.13
C ILE A 26 0.72 -2.63 17.49
N LYS A 27 0.36 -3.79 18.03
CA LYS A 27 0.74 -5.08 17.48
C LYS A 27 0.25 -5.17 16.02
N ASP A 28 1.06 -5.78 15.16
CA ASP A 28 0.74 -6.02 13.76
C ASP A 28 0.68 -4.74 12.88
N ILE A 29 1.19 -3.61 13.36
CA ILE A 29 1.59 -2.48 12.52
C ILE A 29 3.11 -2.55 12.33
N GLU A 30 3.55 -2.79 11.10
CA GLU A 30 4.97 -2.99 10.81
C GLU A 30 5.66 -1.74 10.23
N VAL A 31 4.89 -0.82 9.66
CA VAL A 31 5.42 0.44 9.11
C VAL A 31 4.71 1.61 9.75
N VAL A 32 5.47 2.54 10.31
CA VAL A 32 5.00 3.86 10.76
C VAL A 32 6.04 4.88 10.37
N LEU A 33 5.71 5.72 9.41
CA LEU A 33 6.57 6.75 8.84
C LEU A 33 5.85 8.09 8.83
N ASN A 34 6.61 9.17 8.96
CA ASN A 34 6.08 10.47 8.66
C ASN A 34 5.84 10.63 7.14
N LYS A 35 5.13 11.67 6.76
CA LYS A 35 4.76 11.98 5.38
C LYS A 35 5.96 12.03 4.43
N GLU A 36 7.02 12.71 4.86
CA GLU A 36 8.20 12.91 4.01
C GLU A 36 8.93 11.60 3.74
N GLU A 37 9.16 10.84 4.80
CA GLU A 37 9.81 9.53 4.73
C GLU A 37 8.98 8.54 3.89
N GLY A 38 7.70 8.41 4.19
CA GLY A 38 6.83 7.45 3.50
C GLY A 38 6.62 7.79 2.04
N CYS A 39 6.42 9.07 1.70
CA CYS A 39 6.29 9.50 0.31
C CYS A 39 7.58 9.27 -0.48
N SER A 40 8.74 9.52 0.13
CA SER A 40 10.04 9.28 -0.50
C SER A 40 10.30 7.78 -0.71
N GLN A 41 10.06 6.97 0.33
CA GLN A 41 10.35 5.54 0.32
C GLN A 41 9.44 4.75 -0.63
N TYR A 42 8.17 5.13 -0.70
CA TYR A 42 7.15 4.39 -1.47
C TYR A 42 6.68 5.11 -2.74
N ASN A 43 7.33 6.21 -3.10
CA ASN A 43 7.01 7.01 -4.28
C ASN A 43 5.52 7.45 -4.31
N LEU A 44 5.03 7.92 -3.16
CA LEU A 44 3.65 8.37 -3.00
C LEU A 44 3.52 9.89 -3.26
N PRO A 45 2.39 10.35 -3.81
CA PRO A 45 2.17 11.77 -4.07
C PRO A 45 1.93 12.54 -2.76
N LYS A 46 2.84 13.44 -2.39
CA LYS A 46 2.82 14.19 -1.13
C LYS A 46 1.55 15.01 -0.92
N ASP A 47 0.96 15.52 -1.99
CA ASP A 47 -0.26 16.33 -1.96
C ASP A 47 -1.51 15.54 -1.56
N ARG A 48 -1.44 14.20 -1.58
CA ARG A 48 -2.55 13.30 -1.29
C ARG A 48 -2.37 12.47 -0.02
N MET A 49 -1.23 12.60 0.63
CA MET A 49 -0.92 11.81 1.83
C MET A 49 -1.13 12.62 3.10
N GLY A 50 -1.58 11.95 4.15
CA GLY A 50 -1.66 12.47 5.50
C GLY A 50 -0.28 12.67 6.14
N ASP A 51 -0.27 13.08 7.38
CA ASP A 51 0.95 13.40 8.13
C ASP A 51 1.72 12.14 8.55
N ILE A 52 1.00 11.03 8.76
CA ILE A 52 1.57 9.72 9.09
C ILE A 52 1.08 8.68 8.08
N ILE A 53 1.98 7.81 7.68
CA ILE A 53 1.71 6.64 6.84
C ILE A 53 1.97 5.40 7.69
N CYS A 54 0.99 4.49 7.72
CA CYS A 54 1.17 3.22 8.40
C CYS A 54 0.68 2.04 7.54
N MET A 55 1.34 0.91 7.73
CA MET A 55 0.98 -0.35 7.07
C MET A 55 0.96 -1.48 8.08
N SER A 56 -0.01 -2.37 7.93
CA SER A 56 -0.10 -3.58 8.74
C SER A 56 0.84 -4.67 8.25
N SER A 57 1.15 -5.62 9.13
CA SER A 57 1.86 -6.84 8.80
C SER A 57 1.04 -7.74 7.87
N GLU A 58 1.70 -8.77 7.35
CA GLU A 58 1.09 -9.78 6.50
C GLU A 58 -0.16 -10.39 7.16
N PHE A 59 -1.22 -10.60 6.39
CA PHE A 59 -2.52 -11.14 6.82
C PHE A 59 -3.29 -10.28 7.83
N MET A 60 -2.85 -9.05 8.07
CA MET A 60 -3.55 -8.10 8.92
C MET A 60 -4.11 -6.94 8.11
N THR A 61 -5.21 -6.38 8.57
CA THR A 61 -5.84 -5.23 7.93
C THR A 61 -6.18 -4.15 8.94
N ILE A 62 -6.12 -2.92 8.48
CA ILE A 62 -6.55 -1.75 9.22
C ILE A 62 -8.00 -1.47 8.83
N GLY A 63 -8.89 -1.43 9.81
CA GLY A 63 -10.30 -1.14 9.64
C GLY A 63 -10.82 -0.22 10.72
N SER A 64 -12.04 0.31 10.55
CA SER A 64 -12.63 1.27 11.47
C SER A 64 -13.04 0.67 12.82
N SER A 65 -13.51 -0.57 12.85
CA SER A 65 -13.79 -1.32 14.07
C SER A 65 -14.07 -2.79 13.75
N LYS A 66 -13.86 -3.69 14.72
CA LYS A 66 -14.15 -5.13 14.56
C LYS A 66 -15.63 -5.40 14.31
N ASP A 67 -16.52 -4.64 14.92
CA ASP A 67 -17.98 -4.84 14.81
C ASP A 67 -18.51 -4.59 13.40
N LYS A 68 -17.81 -3.77 12.62
CA LYS A 68 -18.18 -3.45 11.23
C LYS A 68 -17.64 -4.47 10.22
N HIS A 69 -16.78 -5.39 10.68
CA HIS A 69 -16.07 -6.33 9.80
C HIS A 69 -16.14 -7.73 10.40
N ASN A 70 -17.21 -8.47 10.06
CA ASN A 70 -17.36 -9.86 10.51
C ASN A 70 -16.42 -10.77 9.69
N LEU A 71 -15.39 -11.27 10.36
CA LEU A 71 -14.38 -12.17 9.79
C LEU A 71 -14.62 -13.65 10.18
N SER A 72 -15.69 -13.96 10.91
CA SER A 72 -15.95 -15.31 11.46
C SER A 72 -16.14 -16.39 10.37
N GLY A 73 -16.44 -16.02 9.14
CA GLY A 73 -16.58 -16.95 8.01
C GLY A 73 -15.27 -17.20 7.22
N LEU A 74 -14.16 -16.62 7.62
CA LEU A 74 -12.88 -16.83 6.95
C LEU A 74 -12.20 -18.09 7.49
N ASN A 75 -11.98 -19.06 6.61
CA ASN A 75 -11.22 -20.27 6.90
C ASN A 75 -9.74 -20.15 6.55
N GLU A 76 -9.35 -19.06 5.90
CA GLU A 76 -8.00 -18.75 5.45
C GLU A 76 -7.57 -17.38 5.99
N PRO A 77 -6.24 -17.11 6.06
CA PRO A 77 -5.75 -15.80 6.43
C PRO A 77 -6.34 -14.69 5.55
N LEU A 78 -6.69 -13.58 6.18
CA LEU A 78 -7.25 -12.43 5.50
C LEU A 78 -6.21 -11.87 4.51
N ARG A 79 -6.59 -11.78 3.23
CA ARG A 79 -5.81 -11.09 2.21
C ARG A 79 -6.40 -9.72 1.96
N SER A 80 -5.55 -8.77 1.71
CA SER A 80 -5.93 -7.38 1.53
C SER A 80 -5.15 -6.74 0.38
N HIS A 81 -5.00 -5.43 0.42
CA HIS A 81 -4.30 -4.63 -0.57
C HIS A 81 -3.62 -3.44 0.10
N GLY A 82 -2.61 -2.90 -0.56
CA GLY A 82 -1.93 -1.67 -0.16
C GLY A 82 -0.79 -1.86 0.84
N GLY A 83 -0.55 -3.06 1.35
CA GLY A 83 0.57 -3.37 2.23
C GLY A 83 1.86 -3.72 1.48
N LEU A 84 2.93 -3.96 2.22
CA LEU A 84 4.22 -4.34 1.65
C LEU A 84 4.18 -5.74 1.02
N HIS A 85 3.39 -6.62 1.59
CA HIS A 85 3.29 -8.03 1.19
C HIS A 85 2.42 -8.25 -0.05
N GLU A 86 1.67 -7.23 -0.49
CA GLU A 86 0.84 -7.26 -1.70
C GLU A 86 1.44 -6.45 -2.87
N ARG A 87 2.73 -6.11 -2.81
CA ARG A 87 3.38 -5.29 -3.85
C ARG A 87 3.70 -6.06 -5.12
N GLU A 88 4.01 -7.35 -4.99
CA GLU A 88 4.30 -8.19 -6.14
C GLU A 88 3.02 -8.76 -6.72
N VAL A 89 2.71 -8.37 -7.94
CA VAL A 89 1.51 -8.81 -8.65
C VAL A 89 1.87 -9.32 -10.04
N PRO A 90 1.12 -10.28 -10.60
CA PRO A 90 1.38 -10.77 -11.95
C PRO A 90 1.11 -9.67 -12.98
N PHE A 91 1.99 -9.57 -13.99
CA PHE A 91 1.79 -8.76 -15.17
C PHE A 91 1.51 -9.66 -16.37
N ILE A 92 0.25 -9.76 -16.77
CA ILE A 92 -0.20 -10.71 -17.80
C ILE A 92 -0.60 -9.92 -19.03
N VAL A 93 -0.05 -10.32 -20.19
CA VAL A 93 -0.37 -9.76 -21.50
C VAL A 93 -0.88 -10.85 -22.45
N ASN A 94 -1.87 -10.49 -23.26
CA ASN A 94 -2.51 -11.42 -24.19
C ASN A 94 -1.98 -11.31 -25.63
N LYS A 95 -0.98 -10.44 -25.84
CA LYS A 95 -0.31 -10.24 -27.14
C LYS A 95 1.19 -10.28 -26.97
N LYS A 96 1.90 -10.57 -28.07
CA LYS A 96 3.36 -10.43 -28.09
C LYS A 96 3.68 -8.94 -27.92
N MET A 97 4.35 -8.62 -26.82
CA MET A 97 4.75 -7.24 -26.52
C MET A 97 6.13 -6.93 -27.11
N PRO A 98 6.42 -5.64 -27.41
CA PRO A 98 7.79 -5.19 -27.59
C PRO A 98 8.62 -5.65 -26.39
N GLN A 99 9.90 -5.92 -26.59
CA GLN A 99 10.76 -6.50 -25.57
C GLN A 99 10.62 -5.76 -24.23
N ILE A 100 10.04 -6.46 -23.27
CA ILE A 100 10.16 -6.07 -21.87
C ILE A 100 11.56 -6.49 -21.45
N ASP A 101 12.40 -5.53 -21.08
CA ASP A 101 13.71 -5.86 -20.51
C ASP A 101 13.48 -6.67 -19.24
N SER A 102 13.91 -7.93 -19.27
CA SER A 102 13.75 -8.86 -18.13
C SER A 102 14.50 -8.41 -16.87
N ASN A 103 15.44 -7.47 -17.01
CA ASN A 103 16.17 -6.90 -15.89
C ASN A 103 15.50 -5.61 -15.31
N LYS A 104 14.46 -5.11 -15.98
CA LYS A 104 13.74 -3.93 -15.51
C LYS A 104 12.66 -4.32 -14.52
N GLN A 105 12.72 -3.74 -13.32
CA GLN A 105 11.58 -3.80 -12.41
C GLN A 105 10.42 -3.01 -12.99
N LEU A 106 9.28 -3.68 -13.17
CA LEU A 106 8.05 -3.05 -13.64
C LEU A 106 7.23 -2.56 -12.45
N TYR A 107 6.55 -1.45 -12.66
CA TYR A 107 5.58 -0.88 -11.74
C TYR A 107 4.19 -0.85 -12.39
N ASN A 108 3.15 -0.67 -11.60
CA ASN A 108 1.77 -0.65 -12.09
C ASN A 108 1.54 0.41 -13.19
N TYR A 109 2.21 1.54 -13.13
CA TYR A 109 2.11 2.59 -14.15
C TYR A 109 2.79 2.22 -15.47
N ASP A 110 3.76 1.31 -15.50
CA ASP A 110 4.36 0.80 -16.73
C ASP A 110 3.34 0.03 -17.59
N ALA A 111 2.30 -0.52 -16.96
CA ALA A 111 1.24 -1.25 -17.68
C ALA A 111 0.57 -0.38 -18.75
N PHE A 112 0.38 0.90 -18.47
CA PHE A 112 -0.21 1.85 -19.41
C PHE A 112 0.68 2.04 -20.67
N TYR A 113 1.98 2.19 -20.47
CA TYR A 113 2.94 2.30 -21.56
C TYR A 113 2.92 1.07 -22.47
N TYR A 114 2.96 -0.12 -21.88
CA TYR A 114 2.94 -1.36 -22.64
C TYR A 114 1.59 -1.58 -23.35
N ALA A 115 0.49 -1.23 -22.73
CA ALA A 115 -0.83 -1.33 -23.36
C ALA A 115 -0.91 -0.47 -24.63
N ILE A 116 -0.44 0.77 -24.59
CA ILE A 116 -0.44 1.67 -25.77
C ILE A 116 0.56 1.22 -26.82
N SER A 117 1.78 0.85 -26.42
CA SER A 117 2.83 0.44 -27.36
C SER A 117 2.47 -0.87 -28.08
N GLY A 118 1.74 -1.77 -27.43
CA GLY A 118 1.29 -3.03 -28.00
C GLY A 118 0.10 -2.92 -28.96
N THR A 119 -0.58 -1.77 -29.00
CA THR A 119 -1.71 -1.54 -29.92
C THR A 119 -1.26 -1.05 -31.30
N ASN A 120 -0.03 -0.60 -31.44
CA ASN A 120 0.53 -0.03 -32.68
C ASN A 120 1.36 -1.04 -33.52
N SER A 121 1.24 -2.33 -33.23
CA SER A 121 1.96 -3.41 -33.91
C SER A 121 1.01 -4.44 -34.51
#